data_0cb59c9ecd32b428bce0531d59cf3cb1
#
_entry.id   0cb59c9ecd32b428bce0531d59cf3cb1
#
_cell.length_a   1.000
_cell.length_b   1.000
_cell.length_c   1.000
_cell.angle_alpha   90.00
_cell.angle_beta   90.00
_cell.angle_gamma   90.00
#
_symmetry.space_group_name_H-M   'P 1'
#
loop_
_entity.id
_entity.type
_entity.pdbx_description
1 polymer ?
#
loop_
_entity_poly.entity_id
_entity_poly.type
_entity_poly.pdbx_seq_one_letter_code
_entity_poly.pdbx_strand_id
1 'polypeptide(L)'
;MTEHSIHQDRLKKDAIESLYKLQTNDVLWHGVFGGLYLPNLRDNAYKYLLKIEASLAKKKPAIAFYDIDRDGYEELKVLTKGLSLLFSSKYGGQLIEFGSLEKLFNWQNTLMRRHEAYHEKILHPTPKSPKANSDEDGIATIHN
;
A
#
# COMPACT_ATOMS: atom_id res chain seq x y z
N MET A 1 35.77 -13.30 9.01
CA MET A 1 34.33 -13.15 8.68
C MET A 1 33.85 -14.48 8.15
N THR A 2 32.83 -15.09 8.75
CA THR A 2 32.30 -16.36 8.29
C THR A 2 31.35 -16.12 7.12
N GLU A 3 31.21 -17.07 6.17
CA GLU A 3 30.26 -17.00 5.07
C GLU A 3 28.83 -16.71 5.52
N HIS A 4 28.45 -17.23 6.69
CA HIS A 4 27.15 -16.96 7.31
C HIS A 4 26.96 -15.48 7.67
N SER A 5 27.97 -14.79 8.18
CA SER A 5 27.95 -13.36 8.50
C SER A 5 27.77 -12.52 7.23
N ILE A 6 28.53 -12.83 6.18
CA ILE A 6 28.46 -12.13 4.89
C ILE A 6 27.05 -12.28 4.26
N HIS A 7 26.46 -13.47 4.34
CA HIS A 7 25.12 -13.73 3.83
C HIS A 7 24.04 -12.95 4.60
N GLN A 8 24.12 -12.90 5.93
CA GLN A 8 23.19 -12.11 6.75
C GLN A 8 23.29 -10.60 6.46
N ASP A 9 24.50 -10.08 6.33
CA ASP A 9 24.72 -8.66 6.02
C ASP A 9 24.16 -8.29 4.64
N ARG A 10 24.31 -9.19 3.65
CA ARG A 10 23.74 -9.02 2.31
C ARG A 10 22.20 -9.01 2.34
N LEU A 11 21.56 -9.94 3.05
CA LEU A 11 20.09 -9.99 3.19
C LEU A 11 19.56 -8.72 3.88
N LYS A 12 20.27 -8.22 4.87
CA LYS A 12 19.91 -6.98 5.55
C LYS A 12 20.01 -5.77 4.61
N LYS A 13 21.07 -5.69 3.83
CA LYS A 13 21.26 -4.63 2.83
C LYS A 13 20.17 -4.64 1.77
N ASP A 14 19.83 -5.81 1.21
CA ASP A 14 18.78 -5.98 0.21
C ASP A 14 17.39 -5.62 0.75
N ALA A 15 17.12 -5.92 2.03
CA ALA A 15 15.88 -5.53 2.69
C ALA A 15 15.78 -4.02 2.88
N ILE A 16 16.86 -3.37 3.31
CA ILE A 16 16.94 -1.90 3.46
C ILE A 16 16.75 -1.21 2.12
N GLU A 17 17.41 -1.67 1.06
CA GLU A 17 17.24 -1.12 -0.29
C GLU A 17 15.80 -1.27 -0.78
N SER A 18 15.18 -2.42 -0.51
CA SER A 18 13.77 -2.66 -0.84
C SER A 18 12.85 -1.73 -0.07
N LEU A 19 13.15 -1.45 1.21
CA LEU A 19 12.39 -0.50 2.02
C LEU A 19 12.46 0.92 1.45
N TYR A 20 13.63 1.39 1.01
CA TYR A 20 13.74 2.70 0.39
C TYR A 20 12.96 2.79 -0.93
N LYS A 21 12.98 1.72 -1.74
CA LYS A 21 12.19 1.66 -2.97
C LYS A 21 10.68 1.63 -2.70
N LEU A 22 10.24 0.98 -1.63
CA LEU A 22 8.85 0.96 -1.21
C LEU A 22 8.35 2.35 -0.76
N GLN A 23 9.22 3.16 -0.20
CA GLN A 23 8.88 4.49 0.32
C GLN A 23 8.91 5.60 -0.75
N THR A 24 8.94 5.25 -2.05
CA THR A 24 8.80 6.25 -3.11
C THR A 24 7.45 6.95 -3.04
N ASN A 25 7.47 8.27 -3.19
CA ASN A 25 6.29 9.12 -2.98
C ASN A 25 5.12 8.78 -3.91
N ASP A 26 5.40 8.47 -5.19
CA ASP A 26 4.38 8.39 -6.24
C ASP A 26 3.28 7.35 -5.98
N VAL A 27 3.60 6.26 -5.28
CA VAL A 27 2.65 5.18 -4.97
C VAL A 27 1.84 5.42 -3.70
N LEU A 28 2.23 6.39 -2.86
CA LEU A 28 1.64 6.61 -1.54
C LEU A 28 0.43 7.55 -1.55
N TRP A 29 0.14 8.17 -2.69
CA TRP A 29 -0.97 9.11 -2.86
C TRP A 29 -1.48 9.09 -4.30
N HIS A 30 -2.55 9.85 -4.59
CA HIS A 30 -3.15 9.87 -5.92
C HIS A 30 -2.25 10.44 -7.03
N GLY A 31 -1.28 11.32 -6.68
CA GLY A 31 -0.34 11.92 -7.63
C GLY A 31 -0.99 12.70 -8.78
N VAL A 32 -0.21 13.57 -9.44
CA VAL A 32 -0.70 14.34 -10.60
C VAL A 32 -0.99 13.42 -11.80
N PHE A 33 -0.21 12.35 -11.95
CA PHE A 33 -0.30 11.42 -13.08
C PHE A 33 -0.98 10.10 -12.72
N GLY A 34 -1.69 10.02 -11.58
CA GLY A 34 -2.45 8.86 -11.16
C GLY A 34 -1.91 8.14 -9.91
N GLY A 35 -0.62 8.18 -9.65
CA GLY A 35 -0.03 7.66 -8.42
C GLY A 35 -0.50 6.26 -8.02
N LEU A 36 -1.05 6.14 -6.83
CA LEU A 36 -1.60 4.88 -6.29
C LEU A 36 -2.72 4.26 -7.15
N TYR A 37 -3.39 5.03 -8.02
CA TYR A 37 -4.41 4.50 -8.94
C TYR A 37 -3.81 3.71 -10.09
N LEU A 38 -2.52 3.85 -10.38
CA LEU A 38 -1.84 3.09 -11.42
C LEU A 38 -1.47 1.69 -10.92
N PRO A 39 -2.01 0.61 -11.52
CA PRO A 39 -1.76 -0.76 -11.05
C PRO A 39 -0.27 -1.11 -11.01
N ASN A 40 0.48 -0.70 -12.01
CA ASN A 40 1.92 -0.98 -12.11
C ASN A 40 2.74 -0.35 -10.97
N LEU A 41 2.35 0.83 -10.48
CA LEU A 41 3.01 1.44 -9.32
C LEU A 41 2.70 0.66 -8.04
N ARG A 42 1.43 0.26 -7.83
CA ARG A 42 1.05 -0.58 -6.69
C ARG A 42 1.74 -1.94 -6.72
N ASP A 43 1.78 -2.59 -7.90
CA ASP A 43 2.46 -3.88 -8.07
C ASP A 43 3.95 -3.78 -7.72
N ASN A 44 4.62 -2.71 -8.14
CA ASN A 44 6.01 -2.46 -7.77
C ASN A 44 6.18 -2.23 -6.27
N ALA A 45 5.29 -1.49 -5.62
CA ALA A 45 5.33 -1.30 -4.17
C ALA A 45 5.15 -2.63 -3.45
N TYR A 46 4.12 -3.41 -3.79
CA TYR A 46 3.92 -4.75 -3.22
C TYR A 46 5.08 -5.69 -3.47
N LYS A 47 5.72 -5.64 -4.63
CA LYS A 47 6.92 -6.43 -4.92
C LYS A 47 8.04 -6.17 -3.91
N TYR A 48 8.30 -4.92 -3.56
CA TYR A 48 9.33 -4.58 -2.58
C TYR A 48 8.90 -4.92 -1.16
N LEU A 49 7.63 -4.71 -0.79
CA LEU A 49 7.08 -5.13 0.49
C LEU A 49 7.23 -6.64 0.68
N LEU A 50 6.76 -7.43 -0.28
CA LEU A 50 6.83 -8.90 -0.23
C LEU A 50 8.26 -9.43 -0.23
N LYS A 51 9.21 -8.73 -0.87
CA LYS A 51 10.63 -9.06 -0.80
C LYS A 51 11.20 -8.91 0.61
N ILE A 52 10.80 -7.86 1.32
CA ILE A 52 11.16 -7.66 2.73
C ILE A 52 10.53 -8.76 3.58
N GLU A 53 9.24 -9.01 3.45
CA GLU A 53 8.51 -10.03 4.20
C GLU A 53 9.06 -11.45 3.94
N ALA A 54 9.43 -11.77 2.69
CA ALA A 54 10.09 -13.04 2.36
C ALA A 54 11.41 -13.21 3.12
N SER A 55 12.17 -12.13 3.34
CA SER A 55 13.42 -12.18 4.12
C SER A 55 13.16 -12.45 5.61
N LEU A 56 12.03 -11.96 6.13
CA LEU A 56 11.59 -12.18 7.51
C LEU A 56 11.00 -13.59 7.70
N ALA A 57 10.17 -14.04 6.77
CA ALA A 57 9.50 -15.34 6.81
C ALA A 57 10.47 -16.54 6.82
N LYS A 58 11.67 -16.38 6.23
CA LYS A 58 12.74 -17.39 6.27
C LYS A 58 13.19 -17.71 7.69
N LYS A 59 13.03 -16.76 8.63
CA LYS A 59 13.43 -16.95 10.03
C LYS A 59 12.36 -17.70 10.81
N LYS A 60 11.09 -17.29 10.72
CA LYS A 60 9.98 -17.92 11.42
C LYS A 60 8.63 -17.48 10.82
N PRO A 61 7.69 -18.41 10.56
CA PRO A 61 6.31 -18.04 10.32
C PRO A 61 5.74 -17.24 11.49
N ALA A 62 4.89 -16.28 11.23
CA ALA A 62 4.31 -15.43 12.25
C ALA A 62 2.81 -15.21 12.00
N ILE A 63 2.06 -15.12 13.09
CA ILE A 63 0.67 -14.65 13.14
C ILE A 63 0.66 -13.54 14.17
N ALA A 64 0.14 -12.38 13.81
CA ALA A 64 0.08 -11.23 14.69
C ALA A 64 -1.18 -10.40 14.43
N PHE A 65 -1.65 -9.76 15.49
CA PHE A 65 -2.72 -8.77 15.44
C PHE A 65 -2.11 -7.42 15.76
N TYR A 66 -2.37 -6.42 14.95
CA TYR A 66 -1.99 -5.02 15.20
C TYR A 66 -2.78 -4.09 14.28
N ASP A 67 -3.08 -2.92 14.78
CA ASP A 67 -3.76 -1.84 14.06
C ASP A 67 -2.76 -1.20 13.07
N ILE A 68 -2.74 -1.71 11.84
CA ILE A 68 -1.78 -1.28 10.80
C ILE A 68 -2.07 0.13 10.33
N ASP A 69 -3.35 0.44 10.15
CA ASP A 69 -3.78 1.69 9.54
C ASP A 69 -4.25 2.74 10.55
N ARG A 70 -4.17 2.40 11.85
CA ARG A 70 -4.50 3.26 12.99
C ARG A 70 -5.95 3.73 13.00
N ASP A 71 -6.85 2.84 12.61
CA ASP A 71 -8.29 3.10 12.59
C ASP A 71 -9.03 2.59 13.83
N GLY A 72 -8.30 1.99 14.79
CA GLY A 72 -8.80 1.45 16.04
C GLY A 72 -9.23 -0.01 15.98
N TYR A 73 -9.08 -0.68 14.84
CA TYR A 73 -9.34 -2.10 14.66
C TYR A 73 -8.06 -2.83 14.31
N GLU A 74 -7.78 -3.95 14.99
CA GLU A 74 -6.58 -4.73 14.68
C GLU A 74 -6.77 -5.59 13.44
N GLU A 75 -5.81 -5.55 12.51
CA GLU A 75 -5.71 -6.48 11.40
C GLU A 75 -4.99 -7.75 11.84
N LEU A 76 -5.39 -8.88 11.21
CA LEU A 76 -4.68 -10.14 11.33
C LEU A 76 -3.65 -10.27 10.20
N LYS A 77 -2.37 -10.20 10.54
CA LYS A 77 -1.28 -10.51 9.61
C LYS A 77 -0.84 -11.96 9.78
N VAL A 78 -0.81 -12.71 8.68
CA VAL A 78 -0.32 -14.08 8.62
C VAL A 78 0.86 -14.15 7.65
N LEU A 79 2.02 -14.50 8.15
CA LEU A 79 3.25 -14.65 7.37
C LEU A 79 3.72 -16.09 7.44
N THR A 80 3.75 -16.78 6.31
CA THR A 80 4.26 -18.15 6.15
C THR A 80 5.51 -18.16 5.28
N LYS A 81 6.07 -19.34 5.01
CA LYS A 81 7.21 -19.47 4.09
C LYS A 81 6.87 -19.05 2.64
N GLY A 82 5.61 -19.12 2.24
CA GLY A 82 5.18 -18.88 0.86
C GLY A 82 4.17 -17.74 0.69
N LEU A 83 3.48 -17.36 1.77
CA LEU A 83 2.36 -16.42 1.70
C LEU A 83 2.47 -15.32 2.76
N SER A 84 2.00 -14.15 2.38
CA SER A 84 1.75 -13.00 3.25
C SER A 84 0.29 -12.61 3.08
N LEU A 85 -0.50 -12.74 4.14
CA LEU A 85 -1.93 -12.47 4.14
C LEU A 85 -2.24 -11.37 5.15
N LEU A 86 -3.18 -10.50 4.81
CA LEU A 86 -3.71 -9.48 5.71
C LEU A 86 -5.23 -9.50 5.70
N PHE A 87 -5.83 -9.61 6.87
CA PHE A 87 -7.27 -9.61 7.05
C PHE A 87 -7.69 -8.41 7.89
N SER A 88 -8.74 -7.71 7.48
CA SER A 88 -9.34 -6.64 8.27
C SER A 88 -10.45 -7.17 9.15
N SER A 89 -10.37 -6.94 10.46
CA SER A 89 -11.44 -7.27 11.41
C SER A 89 -12.63 -6.32 11.26
N LYS A 90 -12.40 -5.07 10.89
CA LYS A 90 -13.42 -4.03 10.69
C LYS A 90 -14.47 -4.41 9.66
N TYR A 91 -14.07 -5.13 8.63
CA TYR A 91 -14.94 -5.51 7.52
C TYR A 91 -15.28 -7.02 7.52
N GLY A 92 -15.49 -7.57 8.72
CA GLY A 92 -15.96 -8.95 8.86
C GLY A 92 -14.93 -10.02 8.49
N GLY A 93 -13.64 -9.73 8.68
CA GLY A 93 -12.54 -10.65 8.33
C GLY A 93 -12.19 -10.63 6.84
N GLN A 94 -12.44 -9.52 6.16
CA GLN A 94 -12.11 -9.36 4.75
C GLN A 94 -10.61 -9.58 4.52
N LEU A 95 -10.25 -10.43 3.56
CA LEU A 95 -8.89 -10.56 3.06
C LEU A 95 -8.55 -9.33 2.19
N ILE A 96 -7.64 -8.49 2.65
CA ILE A 96 -7.25 -7.24 1.99
C ILE A 96 -5.91 -7.33 1.26
N GLU A 97 -5.05 -8.29 1.65
CA GLU A 97 -3.82 -8.61 0.94
C GLU A 97 -3.66 -10.13 0.82
N PHE A 98 -3.28 -10.57 -0.38
CA PHE A 98 -2.95 -11.95 -0.68
C PHE A 98 -1.62 -12.00 -1.45
N GLY A 99 -0.52 -11.93 -0.72
CA GLY A 99 0.83 -11.87 -1.25
C GLY A 99 1.47 -13.24 -1.42
N SER A 100 1.99 -13.52 -2.61
CA SER A 100 2.89 -14.64 -2.86
C SER A 100 4.34 -14.18 -2.63
N LEU A 101 5.03 -14.79 -1.66
CA LEU A 101 6.43 -14.49 -1.38
C LEU A 101 7.39 -15.06 -2.44
N GLU A 102 6.96 -16.08 -3.16
CA GLU A 102 7.72 -16.64 -4.29
C GLU A 102 7.61 -15.76 -5.54
N LYS A 103 6.39 -15.33 -5.88
CA LYS A 103 6.11 -14.51 -7.07
C LYS A 103 6.35 -13.03 -6.82
N LEU A 104 6.50 -12.61 -5.57
CA LEU A 104 6.57 -11.20 -5.14
C LEU A 104 5.41 -10.38 -5.72
N PHE A 105 4.21 -10.94 -5.63
CA PHE A 105 3.01 -10.38 -6.22
C PHE A 105 1.83 -10.49 -5.25
N ASN A 106 1.04 -9.41 -5.12
CA ASN A 106 -0.19 -9.39 -4.33
C ASN A 106 -1.40 -9.65 -5.25
N TRP A 107 -2.01 -10.83 -5.13
CA TRP A 107 -3.18 -11.23 -5.92
C TRP A 107 -4.44 -10.44 -5.56
N GLN A 108 -4.47 -9.84 -4.39
CA GLN A 108 -5.56 -8.98 -3.90
C GLN A 108 -5.20 -7.50 -4.06
N ASN A 109 -4.49 -7.10 -5.13
CA ASN A 109 -4.13 -5.72 -5.39
C ASN A 109 -5.35 -4.91 -5.86
N THR A 110 -6.36 -4.80 -5.01
CA THR A 110 -7.54 -3.96 -5.21
C THR A 110 -7.36 -2.64 -4.48
N LEU A 111 -7.79 -1.56 -5.12
CA LEU A 111 -7.76 -0.25 -4.51
C LEU A 111 -8.92 -0.13 -3.51
N MET A 112 -8.60 -0.10 -2.23
CA MET A 112 -9.56 0.24 -1.19
C MET A 112 -9.56 1.77 -1.03
N ARG A 113 -10.67 2.42 -1.40
CA ARG A 113 -10.82 3.86 -1.21
C ARG A 113 -11.07 4.16 0.26
N ARG A 114 -10.23 5.02 0.82
CA ARG A 114 -10.50 5.68 2.08
C ARG A 114 -11.28 6.96 1.84
N HIS A 115 -12.02 7.41 2.85
CA HIS A 115 -12.64 8.73 2.82
C HIS A 115 -11.54 9.79 2.87
N GLU A 116 -11.54 10.70 1.90
CA GLU A 116 -10.58 11.80 1.80
C GLU A 116 -11.34 13.14 1.83
N ALA A 117 -10.69 14.20 2.30
CA ALA A 117 -11.34 15.51 2.48
C ALA A 117 -11.96 16.08 1.18
N TYR A 118 -11.44 15.73 0.02
CA TYR A 118 -12.02 16.19 -1.25
C TYR A 118 -13.35 15.50 -1.59
N HIS A 119 -13.64 14.32 -1.02
CA HIS A 119 -14.93 13.66 -1.22
C HIS A 119 -16.08 14.51 -0.68
N GLU A 120 -15.87 15.25 0.42
CA GLU A 120 -16.86 16.18 0.98
C GLU A 120 -17.19 17.30 -0.02
N LYS A 121 -16.21 17.81 -0.76
CA LYS A 121 -16.43 18.83 -1.77
C LYS A 121 -17.28 18.33 -2.93
N ILE A 122 -17.20 17.03 -3.24
CA ILE A 122 -18.01 16.39 -4.30
C ILE A 122 -19.44 16.16 -3.80
N LEU A 123 -19.57 15.69 -2.55
CA LEU A 123 -20.89 15.39 -1.96
C LEU A 123 -21.67 16.68 -1.61
N HIS A 124 -20.94 17.73 -1.22
CA HIS A 124 -21.49 19.03 -0.81
C HIS A 124 -20.85 20.17 -1.61
N PRO A 125 -21.12 20.25 -2.93
CA PRO A 125 -20.55 21.31 -3.75
C PRO A 125 -21.02 22.67 -3.24
N THR A 126 -20.09 23.52 -2.83
CA THR A 126 -20.39 24.92 -2.49
C THR A 126 -20.92 25.62 -3.77
N PRO A 127 -22.05 26.35 -3.69
CA PRO A 127 -22.53 27.11 -4.83
C PRO A 127 -21.42 28.04 -5.34
N LYS A 128 -21.05 27.92 -6.60
CA LYS A 128 -20.08 28.82 -7.24
C LYS A 128 -20.62 30.25 -7.11
N SER A 129 -19.86 31.16 -6.54
CA SER A 129 -20.15 32.58 -6.59
C SER A 129 -20.33 33.00 -8.06
N PRO A 130 -21.31 33.86 -8.42
CA PRO A 130 -21.60 34.20 -9.81
C PRO A 130 -20.59 35.22 -10.38
N LYS A 131 -19.30 34.91 -10.35
CA LYS A 131 -18.24 35.67 -11.02
C LYS A 131 -17.09 34.77 -11.42
N ALA A 132 -17.24 34.10 -12.55
CA ALA A 132 -16.14 33.75 -13.45
C ALA A 132 -16.77 33.30 -14.77
N ASN A 133 -16.95 34.23 -15.69
CA ASN A 133 -17.07 33.94 -17.12
C ASN A 133 -15.71 33.40 -17.55
N SER A 134 -15.56 32.12 -17.65
CA SER A 134 -14.56 31.44 -18.47
C SER A 134 -15.08 30.07 -18.81
N ASP A 135 -15.17 29.83 -20.12
CA ASP A 135 -15.61 28.64 -20.80
C ASP A 135 -14.69 27.44 -20.48
N GLU A 136 -14.79 26.90 -19.29
CA GLU A 136 -14.19 25.63 -18.96
C GLU A 136 -15.19 24.81 -18.12
N ASP A 137 -16.11 24.13 -18.83
CA ASP A 137 -16.82 22.97 -18.31
C ASP A 137 -15.82 21.82 -18.09
N GLY A 138 -14.76 22.09 -17.35
CA GLY A 138 -13.79 21.13 -16.89
C GLY A 138 -14.35 20.40 -15.67
N ILE A 139 -14.29 19.09 -15.67
CA ILE A 139 -14.46 18.25 -14.49
C ILE A 139 -13.64 18.88 -13.35
N ALA A 140 -14.31 19.20 -12.22
CA ALA A 140 -13.62 19.73 -11.05
C ALA A 140 -12.46 18.79 -10.68
N THR A 141 -11.24 19.24 -10.91
CA THR A 141 -10.07 18.46 -10.58
C THR A 141 -9.74 18.63 -9.10
N ILE A 142 -9.09 17.66 -8.52
CA ILE A 142 -8.64 17.69 -7.11
C ILE A 142 -7.62 18.81 -6.83
N HIS A 143 -7.22 19.53 -7.87
CA HIS A 143 -6.24 20.63 -7.82
C HIS A 143 -6.87 22.03 -7.89
N ASN A 144 -8.22 22.15 -7.94
CA ASN A 144 -8.95 23.41 -7.90
C ASN A 144 -9.55 23.69 -6.52
#